data_3b2e897ed0e2ce0636dbf74302cae8ed
#
_entry.id   3b2e897ed0e2ce0636dbf74302cae8ed
#
_cell.length_a   1.000
_cell.length_b   1.000
_cell.length_c   1.000
_cell.angle_alpha   90.00
_cell.angle_beta   90.00
_cell.angle_gamma   90.00
#
_symmetry.space_group_name_H-M   'P 1'
#
loop_
_entity.id
_entity.type
_entity.pdbx_description
1 polymer ?
#
loop_
_entity_poly.entity_id
_entity_poly.type
_entity_poly.pdbx_seq_one_letter_code
_entity_poly.pdbx_strand_id
1 'polypeptide(L)'
;MDKYDSKYWTEKDERREYPIEFVQELESLGFMGVNIPEKYGGVGPSIRGADAVLREIAYSPGGSTASNTVHAVYFNNVILSKYGTEEAKEKYLPEVAKGKLRFQVFAVTESHSGFNTPKIKTFARKEGDFYILTGQKVFISRVKYSDLGIFIARTTPYEKVERKTQGISLFLVDIRKNRNRIELSEIPNNARRSIDTNVVHLNEVEVPAENLIGEKDKGFYILMEEANAERVLIAGQLINAGKWALNRAAEYARQRVVFEDPIAKYQAIQFPMADAYIRLEAANLLAQKAMDLIESNAPREEVGLYLNIAKYMAAEAHKLATEASIRAMGGYGLSISMDIERFWRQNELQMLAPVSQNMVLNFVSTHALKLPRSY
;
A
#
# COMPACT_ATOMS: atom_id res chain seq x y z
N MET A 1 -6.69 -10.64 -17.83
CA MET A 1 -5.83 -11.29 -16.79
C MET A 1 -5.07 -12.48 -17.38
N ASP A 2 -5.60 -13.20 -18.37
CA ASP A 2 -4.95 -14.40 -18.96
C ASP A 2 -3.55 -14.13 -19.55
N LYS A 3 -3.28 -12.89 -19.97
CA LYS A 3 -1.99 -12.44 -20.49
C LYS A 3 -0.91 -12.34 -19.39
N TYR A 4 -1.30 -12.14 -18.14
CA TYR A 4 -0.40 -11.98 -16.99
C TYR A 4 -0.52 -13.21 -16.07
N ASP A 5 -0.15 -14.34 -16.62
CA ASP A 5 -0.21 -15.65 -15.98
C ASP A 5 0.90 -15.89 -14.93
N SER A 6 0.94 -17.07 -14.38
CA SER A 6 1.99 -17.49 -13.42
C SER A 6 3.39 -17.34 -13.97
N LYS A 7 3.60 -17.65 -15.27
CA LYS A 7 4.91 -17.54 -15.90
C LYS A 7 5.38 -16.08 -15.96
N TYR A 8 4.51 -15.16 -16.37
CA TYR A 8 4.82 -13.73 -16.40
C TYR A 8 5.27 -13.23 -15.02
N TRP A 9 4.50 -13.51 -13.97
CA TRP A 9 4.83 -13.04 -12.62
C TRP A 9 6.08 -13.72 -12.05
N THR A 10 6.31 -14.98 -12.35
CA THR A 10 7.54 -15.69 -11.97
C THR A 10 8.76 -15.02 -12.63
N GLU A 11 8.74 -14.79 -13.93
CA GLU A 11 9.84 -14.14 -14.64
C GLU A 11 10.14 -12.74 -14.10
N LYS A 12 9.09 -11.91 -13.85
CA LYS A 12 9.27 -10.58 -13.26
C LYS A 12 9.89 -10.63 -11.86
N ASP A 13 9.46 -11.59 -11.03
CA ASP A 13 10.01 -11.78 -9.67
C ASP A 13 11.46 -12.22 -9.69
N GLU A 14 11.83 -13.21 -10.53
CA GLU A 14 13.20 -13.73 -10.64
C GLU A 14 14.18 -12.68 -11.17
N ARG A 15 13.77 -11.92 -12.20
CA ARG A 15 14.58 -10.86 -12.80
C ARG A 15 14.59 -9.57 -12.00
N ARG A 16 13.79 -9.45 -10.94
CA ARG A 16 13.58 -8.22 -10.19
C ARG A 16 13.12 -7.05 -11.08
N GLU A 17 12.31 -7.35 -12.07
CA GLU A 17 11.83 -6.37 -13.04
C GLU A 17 10.44 -5.87 -12.68
N TYR A 18 10.27 -4.54 -12.71
CA TYR A 18 8.98 -3.92 -12.54
C TYR A 18 8.05 -4.30 -13.70
N PRO A 19 6.80 -4.73 -13.44
CA PRO A 19 5.89 -5.20 -14.46
C PRO A 19 5.26 -4.03 -15.23
N ILE A 20 6.08 -3.31 -16.00
CA ILE A 20 5.70 -2.06 -16.65
C ILE A 20 4.58 -2.25 -17.66
N GLU A 21 4.58 -3.39 -18.38
CA GLU A 21 3.57 -3.71 -19.39
C GLU A 21 2.19 -3.88 -18.76
N PHE A 22 2.12 -4.52 -17.58
CA PHE A 22 0.90 -4.66 -16.81
C PHE A 22 0.37 -3.31 -16.34
N VAL A 23 1.26 -2.45 -15.83
CA VAL A 23 0.87 -1.11 -15.37
C VAL A 23 0.39 -0.26 -16.54
N GLN A 24 1.07 -0.28 -17.69
CA GLN A 24 0.67 0.45 -18.89
C GLN A 24 -0.69 0.00 -19.43
N GLU A 25 -1.01 -1.28 -19.32
CA GLU A 25 -2.35 -1.77 -19.70
C GLU A 25 -3.43 -1.20 -18.75
N LEU A 26 -3.21 -1.21 -17.44
CA LEU A 26 -4.12 -0.57 -16.50
C LEU A 26 -4.26 0.94 -16.72
N GLU A 27 -3.16 1.62 -17.08
CA GLU A 27 -3.16 3.03 -17.48
C GLU A 27 -4.06 3.25 -18.71
N SER A 28 -3.91 2.43 -19.76
CA SER A 28 -4.68 2.53 -20.99
C SER A 28 -6.17 2.25 -20.81
N LEU A 29 -6.52 1.43 -19.84
CA LEU A 29 -7.90 1.09 -19.48
C LEU A 29 -8.57 2.11 -18.53
N GLY A 30 -7.87 3.17 -18.14
CA GLY A 30 -8.40 4.24 -17.31
C GLY A 30 -8.47 3.96 -15.81
N PHE A 31 -7.88 2.85 -15.33
CA PHE A 31 -7.90 2.52 -13.90
C PHE A 31 -7.17 3.53 -13.02
N MET A 32 -6.30 4.36 -13.59
CA MET A 32 -5.61 5.41 -12.84
C MET A 32 -6.53 6.56 -12.41
N GLY A 33 -7.71 6.70 -13.04
CA GLY A 33 -8.71 7.72 -12.73
C GLY A 33 -9.59 7.43 -11.50
N VAL A 34 -9.42 6.27 -10.86
CA VAL A 34 -10.14 5.94 -9.61
C VAL A 34 -9.72 6.90 -8.50
N ASN A 35 -10.70 7.40 -7.75
CA ASN A 35 -10.56 8.43 -6.73
C ASN A 35 -10.14 9.83 -7.23
N ILE A 36 -10.19 10.07 -8.54
CA ILE A 36 -10.09 11.41 -9.11
C ILE A 36 -11.51 11.93 -9.40
N PRO A 37 -11.87 13.16 -8.99
CA PRO A 37 -13.17 13.75 -9.32
C PRO A 37 -13.42 13.83 -10.83
N GLU A 38 -14.68 13.67 -11.24
CA GLU A 38 -15.09 13.69 -12.65
C GLU A 38 -14.67 14.98 -13.39
N LYS A 39 -14.68 16.14 -12.69
CA LYS A 39 -14.23 17.43 -13.26
C LYS A 39 -12.76 17.41 -13.71
N TYR A 40 -11.95 16.47 -13.22
CA TYR A 40 -10.56 16.26 -13.64
C TYR A 40 -10.39 14.99 -14.50
N GLY A 41 -11.47 14.43 -15.00
CA GLY A 41 -11.45 13.27 -15.91
C GLY A 41 -11.35 11.92 -15.22
N GLY A 42 -11.56 11.83 -13.91
CA GLY A 42 -11.66 10.59 -13.17
C GLY A 42 -13.08 10.02 -13.11
N VAL A 43 -13.27 8.96 -12.31
CA VAL A 43 -14.56 8.29 -12.10
C VAL A 43 -15.24 8.67 -10.78
N GLY A 44 -14.71 9.68 -10.11
CA GLY A 44 -15.18 10.12 -8.80
C GLY A 44 -14.55 9.39 -7.63
N PRO A 45 -14.66 9.94 -6.40
CA PRO A 45 -14.13 9.33 -5.19
C PRO A 45 -14.98 8.12 -4.79
N SER A 46 -14.35 6.96 -4.67
CA SER A 46 -14.98 5.72 -4.23
C SER A 46 -13.96 4.79 -3.59
N ILE A 47 -14.01 4.68 -2.25
CA ILE A 47 -13.15 3.72 -1.53
C ILE A 47 -13.48 2.28 -1.93
N ARG A 48 -14.77 1.97 -2.19
CA ARG A 48 -15.20 0.64 -2.65
C ARG A 48 -14.75 0.36 -4.08
N GLY A 49 -14.78 1.38 -4.96
CA GLY A 49 -14.27 1.25 -6.33
C GLY A 49 -12.78 0.94 -6.33
N ALA A 50 -11.99 1.65 -5.54
CA ALA A 50 -10.57 1.38 -5.38
C ALA A 50 -10.29 -0.01 -4.77
N ASP A 51 -11.04 -0.39 -3.72
CA ASP A 51 -10.94 -1.72 -3.09
C ASP A 51 -11.29 -2.84 -4.08
N ALA A 52 -12.37 -2.69 -4.85
CA ALA A 52 -12.80 -3.68 -5.85
C ALA A 52 -11.73 -3.91 -6.92
N VAL A 53 -11.14 -2.85 -7.48
CA VAL A 53 -10.06 -2.98 -8.47
C VAL A 53 -8.84 -3.68 -7.87
N LEU A 54 -8.41 -3.28 -6.68
CA LEU A 54 -7.24 -3.88 -6.04
C LEU A 54 -7.46 -5.34 -5.64
N ARG A 55 -8.67 -5.69 -5.20
CA ARG A 55 -9.06 -7.08 -4.89
C ARG A 55 -9.03 -7.96 -6.13
N GLU A 56 -9.59 -7.47 -7.24
CA GLU A 56 -9.62 -8.23 -8.49
C GLU A 56 -8.21 -8.48 -9.01
N ILE A 57 -7.36 -7.45 -9.00
CA ILE A 57 -5.94 -7.61 -9.35
C ILE A 57 -5.25 -8.61 -8.40
N ALA A 58 -5.52 -8.55 -7.09
CA ALA A 58 -4.90 -9.44 -6.11
C ALA A 58 -5.39 -10.89 -6.20
N TYR A 59 -6.57 -11.13 -6.78
CA TYR A 59 -7.08 -12.46 -7.07
C TYR A 59 -6.51 -13.01 -8.38
N SER A 60 -5.20 -13.08 -8.46
CA SER A 60 -4.45 -13.50 -9.65
C SER A 60 -3.10 -14.11 -9.24
N PRO A 61 -2.37 -14.76 -10.17
CA PRO A 61 -1.00 -15.24 -9.91
C PRO A 61 -0.03 -14.15 -9.41
N GLY A 62 -0.28 -12.90 -9.72
CA GLY A 62 0.52 -11.76 -9.23
C GLY A 62 0.21 -11.38 -7.78
N GLY A 63 -0.95 -11.76 -7.26
CA GLY A 63 -1.34 -11.54 -5.88
C GLY A 63 -1.24 -10.08 -5.42
N SER A 64 -0.86 -9.90 -4.16
CA SER A 64 -0.66 -8.56 -3.61
C SER A 64 0.52 -7.81 -4.24
N THR A 65 1.46 -8.48 -4.93
CA THR A 65 2.50 -7.79 -5.71
C THR A 65 1.89 -7.05 -6.90
N ALA A 66 1.00 -7.72 -7.66
CA ALA A 66 0.32 -7.10 -8.80
C ALA A 66 -0.50 -5.88 -8.37
N SER A 67 -1.35 -6.01 -7.36
CA SER A 67 -2.16 -4.89 -6.88
C SER A 67 -1.31 -3.75 -6.29
N ASN A 68 -0.15 -4.08 -5.72
CA ASN A 68 0.78 -3.09 -5.17
C ASN A 68 1.49 -2.22 -6.22
N THR A 69 1.43 -2.61 -7.50
CA THR A 69 1.96 -1.77 -8.58
C THR A 69 1.15 -0.49 -8.78
N VAL A 70 -0.12 -0.48 -8.37
CA VAL A 70 -1.04 0.65 -8.59
C VAL A 70 -1.73 1.16 -7.32
N HIS A 71 -1.67 0.45 -6.19
CA HIS A 71 -2.46 0.83 -5.00
C HIS A 71 -2.19 2.25 -4.50
N ALA A 72 -0.93 2.72 -4.61
CA ALA A 72 -0.58 4.04 -4.09
C ALA A 72 -1.21 5.19 -4.88
N VAL A 73 -1.50 5.00 -6.17
CA VAL A 73 -2.16 6.05 -6.95
C VAL A 73 -3.53 6.38 -6.37
N TYR A 74 -4.25 5.39 -5.83
CA TYR A 74 -5.62 5.58 -5.36
C TYR A 74 -5.71 6.42 -4.09
N PHE A 75 -4.82 6.26 -3.13
CA PHE A 75 -4.81 7.13 -1.96
C PHE A 75 -4.09 8.46 -2.21
N ASN A 76 -3.07 8.51 -3.07
CA ASN A 76 -2.45 9.75 -3.50
C ASN A 76 -3.45 10.65 -4.25
N ASN A 77 -4.30 10.06 -5.10
CA ASN A 77 -5.39 10.78 -5.78
C ASN A 77 -6.35 11.43 -4.78
N VAL A 78 -6.73 10.73 -3.71
CA VAL A 78 -7.57 11.28 -2.64
C VAL A 78 -6.89 12.46 -1.96
N ILE A 79 -5.60 12.30 -1.59
CA ILE A 79 -4.85 13.35 -0.91
C ILE A 79 -4.78 14.62 -1.76
N LEU A 80 -4.39 14.47 -3.03
CA LEU A 80 -4.27 15.62 -3.94
C LEU A 80 -5.64 16.25 -4.22
N SER A 81 -6.68 15.43 -4.43
CA SER A 81 -8.05 15.91 -4.71
C SER A 81 -8.65 16.70 -3.56
N LYS A 82 -8.42 16.27 -2.32
CA LYS A 82 -8.95 16.94 -1.12
C LYS A 82 -8.15 18.17 -0.70
N TYR A 83 -6.82 18.06 -0.72
CA TYR A 83 -5.94 19.01 -0.04
C TYR A 83 -4.98 19.76 -0.96
N GLY A 84 -4.90 19.41 -2.25
CA GLY A 84 -4.10 20.14 -3.22
C GLY A 84 -4.69 21.54 -3.51
N THR A 85 -3.86 22.45 -3.99
CA THR A 85 -4.33 23.72 -4.57
C THR A 85 -5.09 23.47 -5.86
N GLU A 86 -5.95 24.39 -6.31
CA GLU A 86 -6.65 24.20 -7.58
C GLU A 86 -5.67 24.11 -8.75
N GLU A 87 -4.59 24.92 -8.72
CA GLU A 87 -3.54 24.88 -9.75
C GLU A 87 -2.88 23.49 -9.84
N ALA A 88 -2.55 22.89 -8.68
CA ALA A 88 -1.96 21.56 -8.66
C ALA A 88 -2.96 20.48 -9.14
N LYS A 89 -4.23 20.58 -8.74
CA LYS A 89 -5.27 19.64 -9.17
C LYS A 89 -5.50 19.70 -10.67
N GLU A 90 -5.70 20.89 -11.23
CA GLU A 90 -5.94 21.12 -12.66
C GLU A 90 -4.75 20.66 -13.52
N LYS A 91 -3.55 20.86 -13.02
CA LYS A 91 -2.31 20.50 -13.71
C LYS A 91 -2.02 19.02 -13.74
N TYR A 92 -2.25 18.30 -12.65
CA TYR A 92 -1.76 16.93 -12.50
C TYR A 92 -2.85 15.87 -12.55
N LEU A 93 -4.03 16.09 -11.94
CA LEU A 93 -5.06 15.05 -11.88
C LEU A 93 -5.57 14.59 -13.24
N PRO A 94 -5.81 15.47 -14.25
CA PRO A 94 -6.22 15.01 -15.57
C PRO A 94 -5.18 14.13 -16.28
N GLU A 95 -3.91 14.40 -16.08
CA GLU A 95 -2.85 13.62 -16.70
C GLU A 95 -2.62 12.28 -15.97
N VAL A 96 -2.86 12.23 -14.67
CA VAL A 96 -2.89 10.97 -13.90
C VAL A 96 -4.10 10.13 -14.32
N ALA A 97 -5.29 10.72 -14.44
CA ALA A 97 -6.51 10.01 -14.84
C ALA A 97 -6.37 9.35 -16.21
N LYS A 98 -5.66 10.02 -17.16
CA LYS A 98 -5.35 9.50 -18.51
C LYS A 98 -4.21 8.47 -18.52
N GLY A 99 -3.62 8.13 -17.39
CA GLY A 99 -2.46 7.25 -17.31
C GLY A 99 -1.16 7.82 -17.87
N LYS A 100 -1.08 9.13 -18.11
CA LYS A 100 0.12 9.78 -18.64
C LYS A 100 1.16 10.11 -17.58
N LEU A 101 0.75 10.21 -16.32
CA LEU A 101 1.60 10.46 -15.16
C LEU A 101 1.38 9.39 -14.09
N ARG A 102 2.45 8.73 -13.67
CA ARG A 102 2.46 7.75 -12.59
C ARG A 102 2.62 8.43 -11.25
N PHE A 103 1.57 8.44 -10.46
CA PHE A 103 1.51 9.06 -9.15
C PHE A 103 1.59 8.02 -8.03
N GLN A 104 2.74 7.35 -7.88
CA GLN A 104 2.85 6.14 -7.06
C GLN A 104 3.79 6.24 -5.86
N VAL A 105 4.44 7.37 -5.65
CA VAL A 105 5.34 7.56 -4.50
C VAL A 105 4.60 8.20 -3.33
N PHE A 106 4.82 7.62 -2.14
CA PHE A 106 4.42 8.18 -0.86
C PHE A 106 5.60 8.06 0.11
N ALA A 107 6.34 9.14 0.31
CA ALA A 107 7.65 9.12 0.97
C ALA A 107 7.59 9.71 2.38
N VAL A 108 7.40 8.83 3.37
CA VAL A 108 7.24 9.17 4.80
C VAL A 108 8.49 8.82 5.59
N THR A 109 8.85 7.53 5.57
CA THR A 109 9.79 6.89 6.49
C THR A 109 11.23 7.38 6.32
N GLU A 110 11.93 7.53 7.44
CA GLU A 110 13.36 7.86 7.49
C GLU A 110 14.09 6.81 8.35
N SER A 111 15.40 6.66 8.17
CA SER A 111 16.19 5.61 8.83
C SER A 111 16.12 5.65 10.37
N HIS A 112 15.95 6.83 10.94
CA HIS A 112 15.82 7.03 12.39
C HIS A 112 14.37 7.28 12.85
N SER A 113 13.41 7.28 11.95
CA SER A 113 12.01 7.63 12.21
C SER A 113 11.06 6.76 11.38
N GLY A 114 10.83 5.54 11.85
CA GLY A 114 9.80 4.66 11.32
C GLY A 114 8.40 5.07 11.83
N PHE A 115 7.95 4.46 12.94
CA PHE A 115 6.64 4.80 13.51
C PHE A 115 6.61 6.12 14.29
N ASN A 116 7.77 6.64 14.67
CA ASN A 116 7.85 7.96 15.29
C ASN A 116 7.97 9.07 14.25
N THR A 117 6.98 9.12 13.35
CA THR A 117 6.92 10.11 12.24
C THR A 117 7.14 11.56 12.69
N PRO A 118 6.69 12.03 13.87
CA PRO A 118 7.01 13.37 14.34
C PRO A 118 8.51 13.72 14.38
N LYS A 119 9.40 12.71 14.42
CA LYS A 119 10.86 12.93 14.48
C LYS A 119 11.55 12.93 13.12
N ILE A 120 10.84 13.01 12.00
CA ILE A 120 11.46 13.14 10.68
C ILE A 120 12.37 14.37 10.62
N LYS A 121 13.46 14.28 9.84
CA LYS A 121 14.49 15.30 9.69
C LYS A 121 14.55 15.92 8.30
N THR A 122 13.98 15.25 7.28
CA THR A 122 13.83 15.86 5.94
C THR A 122 13.20 17.23 6.11
N PHE A 123 13.86 18.25 5.60
CA PHE A 123 13.48 19.66 5.82
C PHE A 123 13.13 20.33 4.50
N ALA A 124 12.11 21.17 4.52
CA ALA A 124 11.65 21.98 3.41
C ALA A 124 11.82 23.47 3.78
N ARG A 125 12.83 24.11 3.21
CA ARG A 125 13.09 25.54 3.35
C ARG A 125 12.31 26.31 2.29
N LYS A 126 11.59 27.36 2.67
CA LYS A 126 10.91 28.22 1.69
C LYS A 126 11.90 29.24 1.12
N GLU A 127 11.99 29.34 -0.21
CA GLU A 127 12.78 30.30 -0.97
C GLU A 127 11.93 30.89 -2.11
N GLY A 128 11.49 32.14 -1.94
CA GLY A 128 10.59 32.76 -2.89
C GLY A 128 9.32 31.95 -3.14
N ASP A 129 9.12 31.59 -4.40
CA ASP A 129 7.97 30.80 -4.85
C ASP A 129 8.19 29.28 -4.78
N PHE A 130 9.27 28.83 -4.14
CA PHE A 130 9.63 27.42 -4.03
C PHE A 130 9.84 26.99 -2.59
N TYR A 131 9.68 25.68 -2.37
CA TYR A 131 10.24 24.95 -1.24
C TYR A 131 11.42 24.12 -1.72
N ILE A 132 12.52 24.16 -0.98
CA ILE A 132 13.72 23.37 -1.24
C ILE A 132 13.77 22.23 -0.21
N LEU A 133 13.60 21.00 -0.69
CA LEU A 133 13.58 19.80 0.15
C LEU A 133 14.96 19.17 0.20
N THR A 134 15.48 18.98 1.41
CA THR A 134 16.77 18.30 1.65
C THR A 134 16.59 17.24 2.74
N GLY A 135 17.12 16.04 2.51
CA GLY A 135 17.04 14.95 3.47
C GLY A 135 17.10 13.57 2.84
N GLN A 136 16.64 12.57 3.59
CA GLN A 136 16.66 11.17 3.15
C GLN A 136 15.37 10.47 3.55
N LYS A 137 14.83 9.70 2.63
CA LYS A 137 13.73 8.76 2.88
C LYS A 137 14.20 7.34 2.67
N VAL A 138 13.60 6.37 3.37
CA VAL A 138 13.99 4.96 3.29
C VAL A 138 12.76 4.06 3.11
N PHE A 139 12.94 2.92 2.47
CA PHE A 139 11.89 1.98 2.11
C PHE A 139 10.82 2.55 1.19
N ILE A 140 11.20 3.45 0.29
CA ILE A 140 10.28 4.07 -0.66
C ILE A 140 10.22 3.22 -1.92
N SER A 141 9.03 2.71 -2.23
CA SER A 141 8.80 1.85 -3.38
C SER A 141 8.38 2.66 -4.61
N ARG A 142 8.65 2.12 -5.80
CA ARG A 142 8.19 2.63 -7.11
C ARG A 142 8.75 3.99 -7.52
N VAL A 143 9.72 4.55 -6.82
CA VAL A 143 10.30 5.87 -7.13
C VAL A 143 10.93 5.88 -8.53
N LYS A 144 11.59 4.80 -8.89
CA LYS A 144 12.26 4.62 -10.18
C LYS A 144 11.30 4.77 -11.37
N TYR A 145 10.05 4.34 -11.19
CA TYR A 145 9.00 4.26 -12.21
C TYR A 145 7.90 5.31 -12.06
N SER A 146 8.00 6.21 -11.10
CA SER A 146 7.02 7.26 -10.84
C SER A 146 7.42 8.60 -11.45
N ASP A 147 6.40 9.37 -11.84
CA ASP A 147 6.53 10.74 -12.31
C ASP A 147 6.26 11.75 -11.19
N LEU A 148 5.34 11.39 -10.30
CA LEU A 148 4.90 12.22 -9.18
C LEU A 148 4.99 11.45 -7.87
N GLY A 149 5.18 12.18 -6.77
CA GLY A 149 5.15 11.63 -5.44
C GLY A 149 4.73 12.62 -4.37
N ILE A 150 4.17 12.12 -3.27
CA ILE A 150 3.95 12.90 -2.06
C ILE A 150 5.13 12.65 -1.13
N PHE A 151 5.81 13.73 -0.77
CA PHE A 151 6.94 13.72 0.16
C PHE A 151 6.59 14.50 1.42
N ILE A 152 6.92 13.93 2.57
CA ILE A 152 6.65 14.52 3.86
C ILE A 152 7.95 15.12 4.40
N ALA A 153 7.93 16.40 4.75
CA ALA A 153 9.08 17.12 5.28
C ALA A 153 8.68 18.06 6.41
N ARG A 154 9.65 18.43 7.24
CA ARG A 154 9.44 19.51 8.21
C ARG A 154 9.58 20.86 7.54
N THR A 155 8.68 21.74 7.84
CA THR A 155 8.72 23.17 7.50
C THR A 155 9.02 24.04 8.71
N THR A 156 8.86 23.47 9.91
CA THR A 156 9.30 24.07 11.17
C THR A 156 10.10 23.04 11.97
N PRO A 157 11.30 23.40 12.49
CA PRO A 157 12.15 22.49 13.27
C PRO A 157 11.40 21.86 14.46
N TYR A 158 11.74 20.60 14.77
CA TYR A 158 11.09 19.83 15.82
C TYR A 158 11.15 20.51 17.19
N GLU A 159 12.24 21.24 17.48
CA GLU A 159 12.48 21.93 18.75
C GLU A 159 11.65 23.23 18.89
N LYS A 160 11.15 23.76 17.76
CA LYS A 160 10.42 25.03 17.70
C LYS A 160 8.90 24.90 17.71
N VAL A 161 8.37 23.67 17.78
CA VAL A 161 6.93 23.42 17.80
C VAL A 161 6.43 23.10 19.20
N GLU A 162 5.25 23.58 19.54
CA GLU A 162 4.60 23.28 20.83
C GLU A 162 4.16 21.80 20.88
N ARG A 163 3.50 21.34 19.83
CA ARG A 163 3.09 19.94 19.69
C ARG A 163 3.98 19.24 18.68
N LYS A 164 4.55 18.11 19.02
CA LYS A 164 5.52 17.38 18.19
C LYS A 164 4.97 16.92 16.84
N THR A 165 3.65 16.86 16.70
CA THR A 165 2.93 16.58 15.44
C THR A 165 2.82 17.79 14.49
N GLN A 166 3.13 19.01 14.97
CA GLN A 166 3.18 20.21 14.16
C GLN A 166 4.53 20.36 13.45
N GLY A 167 4.61 21.29 12.51
CA GLY A 167 5.83 21.61 11.78
C GLY A 167 6.12 20.62 10.65
N ILE A 168 5.18 19.79 10.28
CA ILE A 168 5.27 18.82 9.18
C ILE A 168 4.31 19.24 8.07
N SER A 169 4.79 19.19 6.83
CA SER A 169 4.01 19.51 5.63
C SER A 169 4.15 18.41 4.58
N LEU A 170 3.17 18.33 3.68
CA LEU A 170 3.15 17.42 2.55
C LEU A 170 3.43 18.20 1.27
N PHE A 171 4.21 17.61 0.38
CA PHE A 171 4.61 18.22 -0.88
C PHE A 171 4.35 17.29 -2.06
N LEU A 172 3.68 17.79 -3.09
CA LEU A 172 3.61 17.12 -4.38
C LEU A 172 4.89 17.41 -5.16
N VAL A 173 5.73 16.40 -5.31
CA VAL A 173 7.00 16.50 -6.02
C VAL A 173 6.85 15.95 -7.44
N ASP A 174 7.16 16.78 -8.44
CA ASP A 174 7.38 16.32 -9.81
C ASP A 174 8.79 15.73 -9.90
N ILE A 175 8.84 14.39 -9.83
CA ILE A 175 10.10 13.63 -9.82
C ILE A 175 10.84 13.82 -11.15
N ARG A 176 10.12 13.93 -12.27
CA ARG A 176 10.72 14.10 -13.60
C ARG A 176 11.58 15.35 -13.69
N LYS A 177 11.10 16.45 -13.09
CA LYS A 177 11.80 17.73 -13.07
C LYS A 177 13.00 17.75 -12.11
N ASN A 178 13.02 16.83 -11.16
CA ASN A 178 14.01 16.74 -10.10
C ASN A 178 14.89 15.48 -10.18
N ARG A 179 14.93 14.80 -11.33
CA ARG A 179 15.70 13.55 -11.49
C ARG A 179 17.18 13.70 -11.14
N ASN A 180 17.79 14.84 -11.44
CA ASN A 180 19.19 15.14 -11.13
C ASN A 180 19.42 15.53 -9.66
N ARG A 181 18.37 15.76 -8.89
CA ARG A 181 18.40 16.15 -7.46
C ARG A 181 17.91 15.02 -6.54
N ILE A 182 17.40 13.94 -7.14
CA ILE A 182 16.92 12.76 -6.42
C ILE A 182 17.85 11.59 -6.76
N GLU A 183 18.63 11.18 -5.77
CA GLU A 183 19.49 10.00 -5.89
C GLU A 183 18.82 8.79 -5.24
N LEU A 184 18.89 7.65 -5.90
CA LEU A 184 18.26 6.41 -5.45
C LEU A 184 19.33 5.36 -5.16
N SER A 185 19.24 4.75 -3.97
CA SER A 185 19.99 3.55 -3.63
C SER A 185 19.01 2.42 -3.36
N GLU A 186 19.01 1.40 -4.20
CA GLU A 186 18.10 0.27 -4.09
C GLU A 186 18.36 -0.53 -2.81
N ILE A 187 17.29 -0.90 -2.12
CA ILE A 187 17.28 -1.82 -0.98
C ILE A 187 16.76 -3.16 -1.49
N PRO A 188 17.65 -4.15 -1.77
CA PRO A 188 17.19 -5.47 -2.19
C PRO A 188 16.36 -6.11 -1.09
N ASN A 189 15.11 -6.43 -1.40
CA ASN A 189 14.22 -7.11 -0.47
C ASN A 189 13.77 -8.46 -1.02
N ASN A 190 13.31 -9.33 -0.15
CA ASN A 190 12.86 -10.66 -0.53
C ASN A 190 11.35 -10.77 -0.72
N ALA A 191 10.59 -9.82 -0.20
CA ALA A 191 9.13 -9.92 -0.17
C ALA A 191 8.49 -9.64 -1.53
N ARG A 192 8.88 -8.54 -2.19
CA ARG A 192 8.34 -8.09 -3.49
C ARG A 192 9.48 -7.77 -4.44
N ARG A 193 10.07 -8.80 -5.02
CA ARG A 193 11.29 -8.64 -5.83
C ARG A 193 11.09 -7.82 -7.10
N SER A 194 9.89 -7.86 -7.69
CA SER A 194 9.55 -7.10 -8.89
C SER A 194 9.12 -5.64 -8.63
N ILE A 195 9.14 -5.19 -7.37
CA ILE A 195 8.87 -3.79 -7.01
C ILE A 195 10.11 -3.22 -6.33
N ASP A 196 10.70 -2.19 -6.93
CA ASP A 196 11.84 -1.48 -6.36
C ASP A 196 11.50 -0.88 -5.00
N THR A 197 12.46 -0.92 -4.10
CA THR A 197 12.40 -0.27 -2.79
C THR A 197 13.71 0.46 -2.58
N ASN A 198 13.67 1.73 -2.22
CA ASN A 198 14.85 2.58 -2.26
C ASN A 198 15.07 3.38 -0.98
N VAL A 199 16.35 3.69 -0.73
CA VAL A 199 16.73 4.91 -0.05
C VAL A 199 16.65 6.04 -1.08
N VAL A 200 16.00 7.15 -0.73
CA VAL A 200 15.81 8.32 -1.59
C VAL A 200 16.52 9.50 -0.95
N HIS A 201 17.60 9.96 -1.57
CA HIS A 201 18.30 11.15 -1.16
C HIS A 201 17.73 12.36 -1.90
N LEU A 202 17.37 13.39 -1.15
CA LEU A 202 16.82 14.65 -1.64
C LEU A 202 17.91 15.72 -1.53
N ASN A 203 18.49 16.09 -2.68
CA ASN A 203 19.58 17.06 -2.77
C ASN A 203 19.00 18.37 -3.30
N GLU A 204 18.44 19.19 -2.40
CA GLU A 204 17.83 20.49 -2.73
C GLU A 204 16.71 20.35 -3.80
N VAL A 205 15.80 19.41 -3.62
CA VAL A 205 14.68 19.18 -4.53
C VAL A 205 13.76 20.39 -4.53
N GLU A 206 13.55 20.98 -5.70
CA GLU A 206 12.71 22.17 -5.90
C GLU A 206 11.24 21.77 -6.06
N VAL A 207 10.41 22.35 -5.22
CA VAL A 207 8.96 22.14 -5.23
C VAL A 207 8.27 23.50 -5.26
N PRO A 208 7.50 23.81 -6.31
CA PRO A 208 6.73 25.05 -6.37
C PRO A 208 5.82 25.20 -5.16
N ALA A 209 5.60 26.43 -4.68
CA ALA A 209 4.80 26.69 -3.49
C ALA A 209 3.34 26.22 -3.65
N GLU A 210 2.79 26.27 -4.87
CA GLU A 210 1.46 25.76 -5.20
C GLU A 210 1.34 24.22 -5.06
N ASN A 211 2.46 23.52 -5.00
CA ASN A 211 2.51 22.08 -4.77
C ASN A 211 2.56 21.69 -3.28
N LEU A 212 2.44 22.65 -2.36
CA LEU A 212 2.17 22.36 -0.95
C LEU A 212 0.76 21.76 -0.81
N ILE A 213 0.66 20.59 -0.20
CA ILE A 213 -0.61 19.91 0.03
C ILE A 213 -1.17 20.28 1.40
N GLY A 214 -2.31 20.93 1.41
CA GLY A 214 -2.94 21.46 2.62
C GLY A 214 -2.21 22.66 3.21
N GLU A 215 -2.40 22.88 4.50
CA GLU A 215 -1.78 24.01 5.21
C GLU A 215 -0.36 23.65 5.68
N LYS A 216 0.54 24.63 5.59
CA LYS A 216 1.89 24.52 6.17
C LYS A 216 1.83 24.09 7.64
N ASP A 217 2.71 23.21 8.04
CA ASP A 217 2.87 22.68 9.41
C ASP A 217 1.72 21.79 9.91
N LYS A 218 0.69 21.52 9.08
CA LYS A 218 -0.46 20.67 9.42
C LYS A 218 -0.50 19.32 8.69
N GLY A 219 0.54 18.98 7.94
CA GLY A 219 0.57 17.77 7.11
C GLY A 219 0.48 16.46 7.88
N PHE A 220 0.89 16.42 9.15
CA PHE A 220 0.75 15.22 9.98
C PHE A 220 -0.72 14.77 10.13
N TYR A 221 -1.66 15.71 10.21
CA TYR A 221 -3.09 15.37 10.34
C TYR A 221 -3.64 14.78 9.03
N ILE A 222 -3.22 15.32 7.88
CA ILE A 222 -3.55 14.77 6.56
C ILE A 222 -3.01 13.36 6.42
N LEU A 223 -1.73 13.15 6.81
CA LEU A 223 -1.10 11.84 6.82
C LEU A 223 -1.91 10.82 7.63
N MET A 224 -2.35 11.18 8.83
CA MET A 224 -3.10 10.27 9.70
C MET A 224 -4.49 9.96 9.16
N GLU A 225 -5.16 10.93 8.53
CA GLU A 225 -6.49 10.74 7.93
C GLU A 225 -6.42 9.82 6.71
N GLU A 226 -5.48 10.07 5.81
CA GLU A 226 -5.41 9.32 4.54
C GLU A 226 -4.68 7.96 4.68
N ALA A 227 -3.79 7.79 5.66
CA ALA A 227 -3.27 6.48 6.02
C ALA A 227 -4.38 5.50 6.45
N ASN A 228 -5.55 6.01 6.83
CA ASN A 228 -6.72 5.19 7.09
C ASN A 228 -7.25 4.52 5.82
N ALA A 229 -7.38 5.24 4.70
CA ALA A 229 -7.83 4.69 3.43
C ALA A 229 -6.87 3.57 2.94
N GLU A 230 -5.56 3.78 3.05
CA GLU A 230 -4.58 2.76 2.67
C GLU A 230 -4.78 1.43 3.42
N ARG A 231 -5.13 1.47 4.72
CA ARG A 231 -5.32 0.24 5.52
C ARG A 231 -6.40 -0.67 4.99
N VAL A 232 -7.56 -0.13 4.60
CA VAL A 232 -8.65 -0.96 4.07
C VAL A 232 -8.34 -1.46 2.68
N LEU A 233 -7.67 -0.68 1.85
CA LEU A 233 -7.21 -1.12 0.52
C LEU A 233 -6.20 -2.27 0.62
N ILE A 234 -5.28 -2.20 1.57
CA ILE A 234 -4.35 -3.32 1.83
C ILE A 234 -5.10 -4.53 2.37
N ALA A 235 -6.07 -4.35 3.28
CA ALA A 235 -6.87 -5.46 3.79
C ALA A 235 -7.58 -6.20 2.65
N GLY A 236 -8.21 -5.48 1.71
CA GLY A 236 -8.87 -6.05 0.55
C GLY A 236 -7.94 -6.89 -0.34
N GLN A 237 -6.76 -6.36 -0.65
CA GLN A 237 -5.74 -7.08 -1.42
C GLN A 237 -5.33 -8.39 -0.75
N LEU A 238 -5.09 -8.37 0.57
CA LEU A 238 -4.64 -9.54 1.33
C LEU A 238 -5.70 -10.62 1.40
N ILE A 239 -6.96 -10.24 1.59
CA ILE A 239 -8.09 -11.16 1.62
C ILE A 239 -8.17 -11.92 0.28
N ASN A 240 -8.14 -11.21 -0.84
CA ASN A 240 -8.27 -11.83 -2.15
C ASN A 240 -7.02 -12.61 -2.57
N ALA A 241 -5.82 -12.12 -2.26
CA ALA A 241 -4.59 -12.90 -2.47
C ALA A 241 -4.59 -14.20 -1.63
N GLY A 242 -5.04 -14.15 -0.38
CA GLY A 242 -5.18 -15.34 0.46
C GLY A 242 -6.21 -16.35 -0.10
N LYS A 243 -7.36 -15.87 -0.60
CA LYS A 243 -8.36 -16.70 -1.27
C LYS A 243 -7.81 -17.37 -2.53
N TRP A 244 -7.07 -16.61 -3.34
CA TRP A 244 -6.42 -17.18 -4.54
C TRP A 244 -5.43 -18.27 -4.16
N ALA A 245 -4.59 -18.06 -3.15
CA ALA A 245 -3.62 -19.05 -2.68
C ALA A 245 -4.31 -20.34 -2.19
N LEU A 246 -5.39 -20.22 -1.41
CA LEU A 246 -6.17 -21.38 -0.96
C LEU A 246 -6.81 -22.14 -2.12
N ASN A 247 -7.39 -21.43 -3.11
CA ASN A 247 -7.98 -22.06 -4.28
C ASN A 247 -6.93 -22.82 -5.08
N ARG A 248 -5.76 -22.23 -5.30
CA ARG A 248 -4.64 -22.88 -5.99
C ARG A 248 -4.18 -24.15 -5.28
N ALA A 249 -4.06 -24.10 -3.95
CA ALA A 249 -3.69 -25.26 -3.14
C ALA A 249 -4.81 -26.32 -3.12
N ALA A 250 -6.07 -25.92 -3.11
CA ALA A 250 -7.21 -26.85 -3.18
C ALA A 250 -7.28 -27.59 -4.52
N GLU A 251 -7.01 -26.92 -5.64
CA GLU A 251 -6.90 -27.56 -6.96
C GLU A 251 -5.79 -28.61 -6.97
N TYR A 252 -4.60 -28.25 -6.47
CA TYR A 252 -3.50 -29.19 -6.32
C TYR A 252 -3.88 -30.39 -5.44
N ALA A 253 -4.51 -30.15 -4.29
CA ALA A 253 -4.89 -31.19 -3.35
C ALA A 253 -5.90 -32.19 -3.93
N ARG A 254 -6.81 -31.75 -4.80
CA ARG A 254 -7.77 -32.63 -5.50
C ARG A 254 -7.10 -33.56 -6.52
N GLN A 255 -5.96 -33.16 -7.08
CA GLN A 255 -5.25 -33.90 -8.12
C GLN A 255 -4.13 -34.78 -7.57
N ARG A 256 -3.50 -34.37 -6.48
CA ARG A 256 -2.36 -35.08 -5.89
C ARG A 256 -2.84 -36.31 -5.11
N VAL A 257 -2.43 -37.50 -5.54
CA VAL A 257 -2.75 -38.75 -4.87
C VAL A 257 -1.58 -39.18 -4.00
N VAL A 258 -1.85 -39.58 -2.76
CA VAL A 258 -0.91 -40.19 -1.79
C VAL A 258 -1.74 -41.22 -0.99
N PHE A 259 -1.16 -42.40 -0.77
CA PHE A 259 -1.88 -43.50 -0.13
C PHE A 259 -3.22 -43.83 -0.80
N GLU A 260 -3.21 -43.90 -2.15
CA GLU A 260 -4.35 -44.32 -3.00
C GLU A 260 -5.50 -43.28 -3.14
N ASP A 261 -5.50 -42.22 -2.33
CA ASP A 261 -6.53 -41.17 -2.35
C ASP A 261 -5.96 -39.78 -2.68
N PRO A 262 -6.77 -38.89 -3.26
CA PRO A 262 -6.42 -37.46 -3.33
C PRO A 262 -6.17 -36.89 -1.93
N ILE A 263 -5.10 -36.13 -1.78
CA ILE A 263 -4.74 -35.54 -0.46
C ILE A 263 -5.84 -34.62 0.09
N ALA A 264 -6.71 -34.10 -0.76
CA ALA A 264 -7.88 -33.32 -0.38
C ALA A 264 -8.86 -34.11 0.55
N LYS A 265 -8.78 -35.44 0.62
CA LYS A 265 -9.59 -36.27 1.50
C LYS A 265 -9.16 -36.20 2.98
N TYR A 266 -7.88 -35.84 3.23
CA TYR A 266 -7.31 -35.91 4.58
C TYR A 266 -7.59 -34.65 5.39
N GLN A 267 -8.12 -34.82 6.61
CA GLN A 267 -8.43 -33.70 7.53
C GLN A 267 -7.23 -32.82 7.85
N ALA A 268 -6.01 -33.41 7.89
CA ALA A 268 -4.76 -32.65 8.09
C ALA A 268 -4.48 -31.61 6.97
N ILE A 269 -5.08 -31.78 5.79
CA ILE A 269 -5.03 -30.84 4.67
C ILE A 269 -6.26 -29.93 4.69
N GLN A 270 -7.45 -30.50 4.90
CA GLN A 270 -8.71 -29.75 4.86
C GLN A 270 -8.84 -28.69 5.97
N PHE A 271 -8.56 -29.08 7.22
CA PHE A 271 -8.86 -28.23 8.38
C PHE A 271 -8.03 -26.94 8.43
N PRO A 272 -6.69 -26.93 8.18
CA PRO A 272 -5.95 -25.68 8.11
C PRO A 272 -6.43 -24.74 6.99
N MET A 273 -6.83 -25.29 5.84
CA MET A 273 -7.37 -24.50 4.73
C MET A 273 -8.75 -23.93 5.07
N ALA A 274 -9.61 -24.72 5.72
CA ALA A 274 -10.94 -24.28 6.15
C ALA A 274 -10.84 -23.19 7.24
N ASP A 275 -9.97 -23.34 8.24
CA ASP A 275 -9.75 -22.29 9.27
C ASP A 275 -9.26 -20.99 8.64
N ALA A 276 -8.29 -21.08 7.73
CA ALA A 276 -7.80 -19.89 7.02
C ALA A 276 -8.90 -19.20 6.20
N TYR A 277 -9.75 -19.97 5.49
CA TYR A 277 -10.88 -19.45 4.74
C TYR A 277 -11.88 -18.72 5.65
N ILE A 278 -12.27 -19.32 6.78
CA ILE A 278 -13.17 -18.69 7.77
C ILE A 278 -12.62 -17.35 8.24
N ARG A 279 -11.31 -17.27 8.52
CA ARG A 279 -10.66 -16.02 8.95
C ARG A 279 -10.60 -14.97 7.84
N LEU A 280 -10.40 -15.37 6.59
CA LEU A 280 -10.48 -14.45 5.44
C LEU A 280 -11.89 -13.86 5.29
N GLU A 281 -12.94 -14.68 5.47
CA GLU A 281 -14.33 -14.19 5.45
C GLU A 281 -14.61 -13.23 6.61
N ALA A 282 -14.16 -13.54 7.82
CA ALA A 282 -14.29 -12.64 8.98
C ALA A 282 -13.55 -11.32 8.74
N ALA A 283 -12.33 -11.36 8.20
CA ALA A 283 -11.57 -10.17 7.84
C ALA A 283 -12.28 -9.35 6.74
N ASN A 284 -12.94 -10.01 5.79
CA ASN A 284 -13.70 -9.37 4.74
C ASN A 284 -14.90 -8.57 5.30
N LEU A 285 -15.66 -9.15 6.22
CA LEU A 285 -16.76 -8.45 6.90
C LEU A 285 -16.27 -7.22 7.68
N LEU A 286 -15.13 -7.31 8.35
CA LEU A 286 -14.50 -6.20 9.05
C LEU A 286 -14.04 -5.09 8.08
N ALA A 287 -13.49 -5.45 6.92
CA ALA A 287 -13.12 -4.49 5.89
C ALA A 287 -14.34 -3.77 5.30
N GLN A 288 -15.43 -4.50 5.06
CA GLN A 288 -16.70 -3.90 4.61
C GLN A 288 -17.26 -2.95 5.67
N LYS A 289 -17.31 -3.35 6.94
CA LYS A 289 -17.72 -2.47 8.04
C LYS A 289 -16.89 -1.20 8.11
N ALA A 290 -15.58 -1.30 7.90
CA ALA A 290 -14.69 -0.13 7.89
C ALA A 290 -15.02 0.83 6.73
N MET A 291 -15.33 0.30 5.54
CA MET A 291 -15.77 1.12 4.39
C MET A 291 -17.14 1.76 4.62
N ASP A 292 -18.10 1.03 5.21
CA ASP A 292 -19.42 1.60 5.59
C ASP A 292 -19.26 2.80 6.53
N LEU A 293 -18.36 2.71 7.50
CA LEU A 293 -18.08 3.79 8.44
C LEU A 293 -17.44 5.01 7.76
N ILE A 294 -16.56 4.80 6.76
CA ILE A 294 -16.01 5.90 5.94
C ILE A 294 -17.12 6.60 5.18
N GLU A 295 -17.95 5.84 4.46
CA GLU A 295 -19.01 6.36 3.60
C GLU A 295 -20.15 7.06 4.38
N SER A 296 -20.44 6.58 5.58
CA SER A 296 -21.42 7.21 6.48
C SER A 296 -20.89 8.43 7.25
N ASN A 297 -19.61 8.82 7.04
CA ASN A 297 -18.93 9.86 7.80
C ASN A 297 -19.01 9.64 9.32
N ALA A 298 -18.85 8.40 9.77
CA ALA A 298 -18.85 8.02 11.17
C ALA A 298 -17.72 8.73 11.96
N PRO A 299 -17.80 8.78 13.31
CA PRO A 299 -16.76 9.39 14.14
C PRO A 299 -15.36 8.85 13.81
N ARG A 300 -14.37 9.74 13.66
CA ARG A 300 -12.98 9.40 13.27
C ARG A 300 -12.36 8.31 14.13
N GLU A 301 -12.66 8.27 15.43
CA GLU A 301 -12.14 7.25 16.35
C GLU A 301 -12.68 5.86 15.97
N GLU A 302 -13.98 5.76 15.66
CA GLU A 302 -14.62 4.51 15.25
C GLU A 302 -14.11 4.04 13.89
N VAL A 303 -14.03 4.93 12.89
CA VAL A 303 -13.44 4.65 11.58
C VAL A 303 -12.02 4.12 11.76
N GLY A 304 -11.17 4.82 12.50
CA GLY A 304 -9.80 4.41 12.77
C GLY A 304 -9.70 3.06 13.46
N LEU A 305 -10.61 2.74 14.39
CA LEU A 305 -10.64 1.46 15.08
C LEU A 305 -10.89 0.31 14.10
N TYR A 306 -11.95 0.39 13.32
CA TYR A 306 -12.31 -0.69 12.40
C TYR A 306 -11.33 -0.86 11.24
N LEU A 307 -10.71 0.23 10.77
CA LEU A 307 -9.64 0.16 9.76
C LEU A 307 -8.39 -0.58 10.28
N ASN A 308 -8.02 -0.32 11.53
CA ASN A 308 -6.92 -1.04 12.18
C ASN A 308 -7.25 -2.52 12.38
N ILE A 309 -8.43 -2.83 12.90
CA ILE A 309 -8.88 -4.22 13.10
C ILE A 309 -8.95 -4.97 11.76
N ALA A 310 -9.52 -4.36 10.72
CA ALA A 310 -9.62 -4.98 9.39
C ALA A 310 -8.24 -5.31 8.80
N LYS A 311 -7.29 -4.37 8.85
CA LYS A 311 -5.91 -4.59 8.38
C LYS A 311 -5.20 -5.67 9.18
N TYR A 312 -5.34 -5.66 10.50
CA TYR A 312 -4.77 -6.66 11.39
C TYR A 312 -5.27 -8.07 11.02
N MET A 313 -6.59 -8.24 10.99
CA MET A 313 -7.21 -9.54 10.71
C MET A 313 -6.92 -10.03 9.30
N ALA A 314 -6.89 -9.13 8.29
CA ALA A 314 -6.56 -9.50 6.93
C ALA A 314 -5.12 -10.00 6.79
N ALA A 315 -4.16 -9.37 7.47
CA ALA A 315 -2.77 -9.81 7.45
C ALA A 315 -2.57 -11.18 8.13
N GLU A 316 -3.20 -11.40 9.30
CA GLU A 316 -3.17 -12.70 9.99
C GLU A 316 -3.84 -13.81 9.15
N ALA A 317 -5.01 -13.52 8.57
CA ALA A 317 -5.74 -14.48 7.74
C ALA A 317 -4.97 -14.83 6.46
N HIS A 318 -4.36 -13.85 5.79
CA HIS A 318 -3.50 -14.07 4.63
C HIS A 318 -2.29 -14.95 4.98
N LYS A 319 -1.64 -14.69 6.11
CA LYS A 319 -0.52 -15.53 6.59
C LYS A 319 -0.95 -16.98 6.76
N LEU A 320 -2.05 -17.22 7.47
CA LEU A 320 -2.58 -18.56 7.67
C LEU A 320 -2.95 -19.24 6.34
N ALA A 321 -3.55 -18.50 5.41
CA ALA A 321 -3.93 -19.01 4.09
C ALA A 321 -2.71 -19.46 3.28
N THR A 322 -1.67 -18.64 3.23
CA THR A 322 -0.44 -18.99 2.49
C THR A 322 0.35 -20.12 3.15
N GLU A 323 0.41 -20.17 4.49
CA GLU A 323 1.03 -21.26 5.23
C GLU A 323 0.28 -22.59 5.04
N ALA A 324 -1.06 -22.57 5.10
CA ALA A 324 -1.88 -23.75 4.82
C ALA A 324 -1.69 -24.25 3.39
N SER A 325 -1.60 -23.31 2.43
CA SER A 325 -1.35 -23.62 1.03
C SER A 325 0.00 -24.28 0.79
N ILE A 326 1.08 -23.72 1.36
CA ILE A 326 2.43 -24.33 1.27
C ILE A 326 2.43 -25.73 1.87
N ARG A 327 1.85 -25.92 3.07
CA ARG A 327 1.82 -27.22 3.74
C ARG A 327 1.02 -28.25 2.95
N ALA A 328 -0.11 -27.86 2.34
CA ALA A 328 -0.90 -28.73 1.50
C ALA A 328 -0.14 -29.18 0.24
N MET A 329 0.67 -28.30 -0.34
CA MET A 329 1.43 -28.60 -1.55
C MET A 329 2.81 -29.23 -1.26
N GLY A 330 3.25 -29.23 0.00
CA GLY A 330 4.55 -29.79 0.40
C GLY A 330 5.72 -29.12 -0.33
N GLY A 331 6.68 -29.89 -0.82
CA GLY A 331 7.84 -29.34 -1.56
C GLY A 331 7.46 -28.51 -2.78
N TYR A 332 6.36 -28.81 -3.45
CA TYR A 332 5.86 -27.98 -4.56
C TYR A 332 5.38 -26.59 -4.11
N GLY A 333 4.88 -26.45 -2.86
CA GLY A 333 4.52 -25.14 -2.31
C GLY A 333 5.71 -24.18 -2.18
N LEU A 334 6.93 -24.70 -2.11
CA LEU A 334 8.17 -23.92 -2.09
C LEU A 334 8.77 -23.73 -3.48
N SER A 335 8.22 -24.35 -4.52
CA SER A 335 8.70 -24.20 -5.90
C SER A 335 8.23 -22.86 -6.47
N ILE A 336 9.15 -22.14 -7.10
CA ILE A 336 8.86 -20.86 -7.77
C ILE A 336 7.81 -21.00 -8.89
N SER A 337 7.71 -22.17 -9.51
CA SER A 337 6.75 -22.45 -10.59
C SER A 337 5.29 -22.62 -10.11
N MET A 338 5.07 -22.69 -8.81
CA MET A 338 3.74 -22.93 -8.23
C MET A 338 3.12 -21.69 -7.58
N ASP A 339 3.74 -20.54 -7.67
CA ASP A 339 3.31 -19.21 -7.22
C ASP A 339 3.25 -18.99 -5.70
N ILE A 340 2.85 -20.00 -4.92
CA ILE A 340 2.49 -19.85 -3.49
C ILE A 340 3.65 -19.31 -2.66
N GLU A 341 4.89 -19.66 -2.97
CA GLU A 341 6.05 -19.15 -2.24
C GLU A 341 6.18 -17.61 -2.34
N ARG A 342 5.78 -16.99 -3.48
CA ARG A 342 5.77 -15.54 -3.64
C ARG A 342 4.78 -14.86 -2.70
N PHE A 343 3.60 -15.46 -2.49
CA PHE A 343 2.60 -14.97 -1.55
C PHE A 343 3.08 -15.12 -0.11
N TRP A 344 3.66 -16.26 0.23
CA TRP A 344 4.16 -16.55 1.57
C TRP A 344 5.34 -15.64 1.97
N ARG A 345 6.28 -15.36 1.08
CA ARG A 345 7.42 -14.46 1.34
C ARG A 345 6.99 -13.05 1.78
N GLN A 346 5.79 -12.64 1.44
CA GLN A 346 5.26 -11.31 1.76
C GLN A 346 4.62 -11.22 3.14
N ASN A 347 4.44 -12.32 3.85
CA ASN A 347 3.72 -12.34 5.13
C ASN A 347 4.28 -11.31 6.14
N GLU A 348 5.58 -11.30 6.38
CA GLU A 348 6.16 -10.36 7.33
C GLU A 348 6.06 -8.91 6.88
N LEU A 349 6.15 -8.63 5.58
CA LEU A 349 5.91 -7.30 5.06
C LEU A 349 4.50 -6.81 5.38
N GLN A 350 3.50 -7.69 5.26
CA GLN A 350 2.11 -7.36 5.55
C GLN A 350 1.85 -7.14 7.05
N MET A 351 2.66 -7.72 7.91
CA MET A 351 2.62 -7.46 9.36
C MET A 351 3.24 -6.10 9.74
N LEU A 352 4.19 -5.61 8.92
CA LEU A 352 4.93 -4.39 9.18
C LEU A 352 4.29 -3.14 8.55
N ALA A 353 3.75 -3.24 7.33
CA ALA A 353 3.28 -2.10 6.53
C ALA A 353 1.78 -2.18 6.20
N PRO A 354 1.09 -1.04 6.00
CA PRO A 354 1.53 0.35 6.20
C PRO A 354 1.67 0.75 7.67
N VAL A 355 1.06 -0.02 8.57
CA VAL A 355 1.18 0.12 10.03
C VAL A 355 1.45 -1.26 10.64
N SER A 356 2.39 -1.34 11.58
CA SER A 356 2.73 -2.63 12.18
C SER A 356 1.62 -3.17 13.07
N GLN A 357 1.57 -4.50 13.19
CA GLN A 357 0.64 -5.18 14.11
C GLN A 357 0.75 -4.64 15.54
N ASN A 358 1.97 -4.34 16.02
CA ASN A 358 2.17 -3.79 17.35
C ASN A 358 1.52 -2.40 17.53
N MET A 359 1.60 -1.54 16.51
CA MET A 359 0.93 -0.23 16.54
C MET A 359 -0.60 -0.38 16.50
N VAL A 360 -1.12 -1.35 15.76
CA VAL A 360 -2.55 -1.67 15.76
C VAL A 360 -2.99 -2.14 17.15
N LEU A 361 -2.27 -3.09 17.74
CA LEU A 361 -2.58 -3.60 19.08
C LEU A 361 -2.53 -2.50 20.13
N ASN A 362 -1.52 -1.62 20.09
CA ASN A 362 -1.44 -0.45 20.96
C ASN A 362 -2.65 0.49 20.78
N PHE A 363 -3.05 0.75 19.52
CA PHE A 363 -4.22 1.58 19.25
C PHE A 363 -5.50 0.95 19.80
N VAL A 364 -5.74 -0.33 19.56
CA VAL A 364 -6.92 -1.07 20.07
C VAL A 364 -6.92 -1.09 21.59
N SER A 365 -5.78 -1.36 22.23
CA SER A 365 -5.65 -1.37 23.69
C SER A 365 -6.07 -0.03 24.31
N THR A 366 -5.62 1.08 23.73
CA THR A 366 -5.89 2.41 24.28
C THR A 366 -7.28 2.95 23.91
N HIS A 367 -7.79 2.68 22.71
CA HIS A 367 -9.05 3.27 22.23
C HIS A 367 -10.28 2.39 22.50
N ALA A 368 -10.17 1.07 22.32
CA ALA A 368 -11.28 0.16 22.59
C ALA A 368 -11.32 -0.31 24.04
N LEU A 369 -10.18 -0.76 24.59
CA LEU A 369 -10.11 -1.29 25.94
C LEU A 369 -9.82 -0.23 27.01
N LYS A 370 -9.57 1.03 26.60
CA LYS A 370 -9.26 2.17 27.49
C LYS A 370 -8.09 1.93 28.44
N LEU A 371 -7.14 1.07 28.03
CA LEU A 371 -5.92 0.81 28.81
C LEU A 371 -4.98 2.02 28.74
N PRO A 372 -4.11 2.23 29.76
CA PRO A 372 -3.14 3.31 29.75
C PRO A 372 -2.20 3.24 28.55
N ARG A 373 -1.80 4.40 28.02
CA ARG A 373 -0.79 4.48 26.95
C ARG A 373 0.55 4.00 27.47
N SER A 374 1.27 3.24 26.63
CA SER A 374 2.62 2.75 26.97
C SER A 374 3.73 3.78 26.68
N TYR A 375 3.45 4.79 25.87
CA TYR A 375 4.38 5.89 25.50
C TYR A 375 3.62 7.12 24.96
#